data_1ea35aee049c3d2b23a50a0bdf23a62b
#
_entry.id   1ea35aee049c3d2b23a50a0bdf23a62b
#
_cell.length_a   1.000
_cell.length_b   1.000
_cell.length_c   1.000
_cell.angle_alpha   90.00
_cell.angle_beta   90.00
_cell.angle_gamma   90.00
#
_symmetry.space_group_name_H-M   'P 1'
#
loop_
_entity.id
_entity.type
_entity.pdbx_description
1 polymer ?
#
loop_
_entity_poly.entity_id
_entity_poly.type
_entity_poly.pdbx_seq_one_letter_code
_entity_poly.pdbx_strand_id
1 'polypeptide(L)'
;SELHDTSLQNIAHFVHKIELASLYIDKDPARAKMELNSVSKGLHNVIEDIRNTIFNLRPMTFDDLGLKASFERLLEFLNADRDYIMDVEIDDVSCETDDYFYITLYRVVQECLLNIKKHSQATKILFHCKKTEQQYEILIQDNGKGFTMEEAEDKANSHFGLSLIQEAVVLMNGTIHISSVIGQGTTIDIKIPLDLHFS
;
A
#
# COMPACT_ATOMS: atom_id res chain seq x y z
N SER A 1 -1.45 -15.97 -14.00
CA SER A 1 -0.27 -16.68 -14.58
C SER A 1 0.89 -15.74 -14.88
N GLU A 2 0.70 -14.51 -15.30
CA GLU A 2 1.80 -13.59 -15.67
C GLU A 2 2.74 -13.21 -14.50
N LEU A 3 2.24 -13.08 -13.28
CA LEU A 3 3.06 -12.75 -12.09
C LEU A 3 4.00 -13.90 -11.68
N HIS A 4 3.56 -15.16 -11.86
CA HIS A 4 4.41 -16.32 -11.58
C HIS A 4 5.57 -16.45 -12.55
N ASP A 5 5.34 -16.16 -13.84
CA ASP A 5 6.38 -16.29 -14.89
C ASP A 5 7.46 -15.22 -14.72
N THR A 6 7.09 -14.01 -14.35
CA THR A 6 8.06 -12.91 -14.14
C THR A 6 8.93 -13.14 -12.90
N SER A 7 8.36 -13.61 -11.79
CA SER A 7 9.12 -13.87 -10.56
C SER A 7 10.08 -15.06 -10.72
N LEU A 8 9.66 -16.14 -11.38
CA LEU A 8 10.50 -17.30 -11.67
C LEU A 8 11.65 -16.94 -12.64
N GLN A 9 11.38 -16.13 -13.66
CA GLN A 9 12.41 -15.64 -14.58
C GLN A 9 13.45 -14.78 -13.87
N ASN A 10 13.02 -13.90 -12.96
CA ASN A 10 13.92 -13.07 -12.14
C ASN A 10 14.83 -13.94 -11.26
N ILE A 11 14.29 -14.99 -10.63
CA ILE A 11 15.06 -15.90 -9.77
C ILE A 11 16.10 -16.66 -10.62
N ALA A 12 15.74 -17.17 -11.80
CA ALA A 12 16.67 -17.82 -12.72
C ALA A 12 17.80 -16.89 -13.16
N HIS A 13 17.48 -15.61 -13.42
CA HIS A 13 18.48 -14.59 -13.73
C HIS A 13 19.46 -14.34 -12.56
N PHE A 14 18.97 -14.35 -11.32
CA PHE A 14 19.84 -14.19 -10.14
C PHE A 14 20.76 -15.38 -9.93
N VAL A 15 20.31 -16.61 -10.19
CA VAL A 15 21.19 -17.80 -10.16
C VAL A 15 22.34 -17.63 -11.15
N HIS A 16 22.05 -17.22 -12.39
CA HIS A 16 23.09 -16.98 -13.39
C HIS A 16 24.08 -15.87 -12.98
N LYS A 17 23.60 -14.79 -12.37
CA LYS A 17 24.47 -13.72 -11.85
C LYS A 17 25.38 -14.19 -10.71
N ILE A 18 24.90 -15.07 -9.84
CA ILE A 18 25.70 -15.68 -8.77
C ILE A 18 26.81 -16.56 -9.38
N GLU A 19 26.49 -17.36 -10.40
CA GLU A 19 27.47 -18.17 -11.13
C GLU A 19 28.52 -17.28 -11.77
N LEU A 20 28.16 -16.19 -12.44
CA LEU A 20 29.09 -15.21 -13.01
C LEU A 20 29.97 -14.58 -11.92
N ALA A 21 29.41 -14.18 -10.81
CA ALA A 21 30.17 -13.61 -9.69
C ALA A 21 31.20 -14.61 -9.17
N SER A 22 30.85 -15.89 -9.09
CA SER A 22 31.75 -16.97 -8.66
C SER A 22 32.95 -17.15 -9.65
N LEU A 23 32.71 -16.97 -10.96
CA LEU A 23 33.78 -17.03 -11.97
C LEU A 23 34.75 -15.83 -11.91
N TYR A 24 34.25 -14.68 -11.42
CA TYR A 24 35.06 -13.46 -11.32
C TYR A 24 35.74 -13.28 -9.96
N ILE A 25 35.42 -14.08 -8.95
CA ILE A 25 35.86 -13.84 -7.56
C ILE A 25 37.39 -13.70 -7.43
N ASP A 26 38.15 -14.52 -8.17
CA ASP A 26 39.63 -14.51 -8.18
C ASP A 26 40.24 -13.64 -9.30
N LYS A 27 39.48 -13.36 -10.37
CA LYS A 27 39.96 -12.66 -11.56
C LYS A 27 39.67 -11.17 -11.54
N ASP A 28 38.49 -10.80 -11.06
CA ASP A 28 37.97 -9.44 -10.94
C ASP A 28 37.03 -9.34 -9.74
N PRO A 29 37.57 -9.23 -8.52
CA PRO A 29 36.75 -9.14 -7.30
C PRO A 29 35.76 -7.96 -7.27
N ALA A 30 36.13 -6.85 -7.95
CA ALA A 30 35.25 -5.67 -8.02
C ALA A 30 34.01 -5.99 -8.83
N ARG A 31 34.14 -6.66 -9.96
CA ARG A 31 33.02 -7.11 -10.79
C ARG A 31 32.19 -8.17 -10.08
N ALA A 32 32.79 -9.15 -9.40
CA ALA A 32 32.09 -10.13 -8.60
C ALA A 32 31.21 -9.45 -7.54
N LYS A 33 31.74 -8.46 -6.84
CA LYS A 33 30.99 -7.66 -5.84
C LYS A 33 29.83 -6.88 -6.45
N MET A 34 30.01 -6.32 -7.66
CA MET A 34 28.92 -5.63 -8.36
C MET A 34 27.77 -6.58 -8.73
N GLU A 35 28.08 -7.78 -9.25
CA GLU A 35 27.06 -8.78 -9.59
C GLU A 35 26.31 -9.24 -8.33
N LEU A 36 27.01 -9.53 -7.22
CA LEU A 36 26.38 -9.91 -5.94
C LEU A 36 25.50 -8.80 -5.38
N ASN A 37 25.94 -7.55 -5.44
CA ASN A 37 25.11 -6.41 -5.01
C ASN A 37 23.84 -6.27 -5.88
N SER A 38 23.95 -6.50 -7.19
CA SER A 38 22.81 -6.50 -8.10
C SER A 38 21.81 -7.60 -7.75
N VAL A 39 22.31 -8.82 -7.46
CA VAL A 39 21.49 -9.96 -7.02
C VAL A 39 20.79 -9.63 -5.69
N SER A 40 21.52 -9.11 -4.72
CA SER A 40 20.95 -8.74 -3.41
C SER A 40 19.80 -7.74 -3.54
N LYS A 41 20.00 -6.67 -4.32
CA LYS A 41 18.94 -5.68 -4.60
C LYS A 41 17.73 -6.31 -5.30
N GLY A 42 17.98 -7.15 -6.30
CA GLY A 42 16.93 -7.81 -7.05
C GLY A 42 16.11 -8.78 -6.20
N LEU A 43 16.76 -9.55 -5.32
CA LEU A 43 16.08 -10.44 -4.37
C LEU A 43 15.22 -9.66 -3.37
N HIS A 44 15.68 -8.51 -2.87
CA HIS A 44 14.85 -7.64 -2.02
C HIS A 44 13.58 -7.19 -2.75
N ASN A 45 13.67 -6.81 -4.01
CA ASN A 45 12.50 -6.44 -4.81
C ASN A 45 11.52 -7.62 -4.96
N VAL A 46 12.01 -8.82 -5.26
CA VAL A 46 11.14 -10.02 -5.36
C VAL A 46 10.47 -10.36 -4.03
N ILE A 47 11.19 -10.22 -2.91
CA ILE A 47 10.61 -10.42 -1.57
C ILE A 47 9.48 -9.41 -1.31
N GLU A 48 9.68 -8.14 -1.66
CA GLU A 48 8.67 -7.11 -1.54
C GLU A 48 7.45 -7.39 -2.43
N ASP A 49 7.67 -7.82 -3.67
CA ASP A 49 6.59 -8.18 -4.60
C ASP A 49 5.77 -9.36 -4.08
N ILE A 50 6.44 -10.39 -3.54
CA ILE A 50 5.77 -11.54 -2.92
C ILE A 50 4.99 -11.11 -1.67
N ARG A 51 5.56 -10.29 -0.79
CA ARG A 51 4.88 -9.74 0.38
C ARG A 51 3.63 -8.94 -0.01
N ASN A 52 3.76 -8.07 -1.01
CA ASN A 52 2.63 -7.29 -1.52
C ASN A 52 1.55 -8.20 -2.12
N THR A 53 1.96 -9.25 -2.84
CA THR A 53 1.02 -10.23 -3.42
C THR A 53 0.28 -11.00 -2.32
N ILE A 54 0.99 -11.49 -1.30
CA ILE A 54 0.37 -12.18 -0.15
C ILE A 54 -0.56 -11.23 0.59
N PHE A 55 -0.16 -9.98 0.77
CA PHE A 55 -0.96 -8.95 1.40
C PHE A 55 -2.24 -8.65 0.63
N ASN A 56 -2.15 -8.58 -0.72
CA ASN A 56 -3.30 -8.35 -1.59
C ASN A 56 -4.22 -9.58 -1.73
N LEU A 57 -3.67 -10.80 -1.64
CA LEU A 57 -4.40 -12.06 -1.76
C LEU A 57 -5.00 -12.54 -0.43
N ARG A 58 -4.64 -11.93 0.69
CA ARG A 58 -5.18 -12.34 1.98
C ARG A 58 -6.64 -11.90 2.07
N PRO A 59 -7.61 -12.80 1.78
CA PRO A 59 -8.99 -12.49 2.07
C PRO A 59 -9.06 -12.34 3.58
N MET A 60 -9.47 -11.20 4.04
CA MET A 60 -9.77 -11.03 5.44
C MET A 60 -10.95 -11.93 5.73
N THR A 61 -10.76 -12.89 6.59
CA THR A 61 -11.85 -13.49 7.34
C THR A 61 -12.33 -12.39 8.27
N PHE A 62 -13.25 -11.56 7.79
CA PHE A 62 -13.89 -10.50 8.57
C PHE A 62 -14.72 -11.09 9.71
N ASP A 63 -15.01 -12.38 9.65
CA ASP A 63 -15.96 -13.08 10.48
C ASP A 63 -15.68 -12.99 12.00
N ASP A 64 -14.41 -12.71 12.41
CA ASP A 64 -14.08 -12.73 13.84
C ASP A 64 -13.40 -11.46 14.40
N LEU A 65 -12.89 -10.55 13.59
CA LEU A 65 -11.96 -9.51 14.10
C LEU A 65 -12.43 -8.06 13.94
N GLY A 66 -13.39 -7.77 13.10
CA GLY A 66 -13.88 -6.42 12.81
C GLY A 66 -12.90 -5.51 12.06
N LEU A 67 -13.38 -4.35 11.65
CA LEU A 67 -12.64 -3.40 10.81
C LEU A 67 -11.46 -2.76 11.56
N LYS A 68 -11.62 -2.48 12.86
CA LYS A 68 -10.58 -1.92 13.72
C LYS A 68 -9.33 -2.78 13.72
N ALA A 69 -9.47 -4.05 14.10
CA ALA A 69 -8.34 -4.98 14.14
C ALA A 69 -7.72 -5.19 12.74
N SER A 70 -8.52 -5.02 11.71
CA SER A 70 -8.07 -5.09 10.32
C SER A 70 -7.17 -3.93 9.94
N PHE A 71 -7.53 -2.72 10.32
CA PHE A 71 -6.71 -1.54 10.10
C PHE A 71 -5.45 -1.53 10.98
N GLU A 72 -5.55 -1.96 12.23
CA GLU A 72 -4.39 -2.12 13.12
C GLU A 72 -3.34 -3.05 12.48
N ARG A 73 -3.76 -4.19 11.92
CA ARG A 73 -2.85 -5.10 11.20
C ARG A 73 -2.27 -4.50 9.93
N LEU A 74 -3.03 -3.69 9.19
CA LEU A 74 -2.51 -2.96 8.04
C LEU A 74 -1.38 -2.03 8.44
N LEU A 75 -1.57 -1.29 9.52
CA LEU A 75 -0.59 -0.34 10.05
C LEU A 75 0.66 -1.07 10.60
N GLU A 76 0.48 -2.18 11.30
CA GLU A 76 1.59 -3.03 11.74
C GLU A 76 2.42 -3.53 10.54
N PHE A 77 1.75 -4.02 9.49
CA PHE A 77 2.41 -4.44 8.25
C PHE A 77 3.15 -3.30 7.57
N LEU A 78 2.54 -2.11 7.52
CA LEU A 78 3.17 -0.92 6.95
C LEU A 78 4.46 -0.57 7.69
N ASN A 79 4.49 -0.74 9.01
CA ASN A 79 5.60 -0.39 9.89
C ASN A 79 6.67 -1.49 10.03
N ALA A 80 6.40 -2.70 9.57
CA ALA A 80 7.29 -3.86 9.78
C ALA A 80 8.70 -3.68 9.20
N ASP A 81 8.84 -2.93 8.10
CA ASP A 81 10.10 -2.71 7.41
C ASP A 81 10.59 -1.25 7.47
N ARG A 82 9.87 -0.39 8.17
CA ARG A 82 10.18 1.06 8.29
C ARG A 82 9.70 1.57 9.63
N ASP A 83 10.55 2.34 10.31
CA ASP A 83 10.21 2.95 11.61
C ASP A 83 9.43 4.26 11.39
N TYR A 84 8.17 4.16 10.94
CA TYR A 84 7.30 5.34 10.86
C TYR A 84 6.91 5.80 12.27
N ILE A 85 6.92 7.09 12.48
CA ILE A 85 6.24 7.70 13.64
C ILE A 85 4.76 7.76 13.28
N MET A 86 3.93 6.96 13.95
CA MET A 86 2.51 6.86 13.66
C MET A 86 1.66 7.54 14.73
N ASP A 87 0.71 8.34 14.28
CA ASP A 87 -0.42 8.84 15.08
C ASP A 87 -1.68 8.10 14.64
N VAL A 88 -2.22 7.24 15.52
CA VAL A 88 -3.28 6.29 15.17
C VAL A 88 -4.46 6.44 16.12
N GLU A 89 -5.63 6.78 15.57
CA GLU A 89 -6.91 6.76 16.28
C GLU A 89 -7.91 5.92 15.47
N ILE A 90 -8.44 4.85 16.04
CA ILE A 90 -9.42 3.99 15.38
C ILE A 90 -10.55 3.71 16.35
N ASP A 91 -11.72 4.24 16.03
CA ASP A 91 -12.95 3.91 16.76
C ASP A 91 -13.33 2.44 16.55
N ASP A 92 -14.08 1.90 17.49
CA ASP A 92 -14.66 0.57 17.32
C ASP A 92 -15.77 0.63 16.26
N VAL A 93 -15.44 0.14 15.09
CA VAL A 93 -16.32 0.14 13.93
C VAL A 93 -17.01 -1.22 13.84
N SER A 94 -17.82 -1.52 14.83
CA SER A 94 -18.78 -2.62 14.74
C SER A 94 -20.00 -2.12 13.97
N CYS A 95 -20.31 -2.71 12.83
CA CYS A 95 -21.49 -2.35 12.04
C CYS A 95 -22.21 -3.61 11.57
N GLU A 96 -23.52 -3.54 11.56
CA GLU A 96 -24.41 -4.51 10.94
C GLU A 96 -24.52 -4.29 9.40
N THR A 97 -23.42 -3.82 8.78
CA THR A 97 -23.38 -3.53 7.33
C THR A 97 -22.88 -4.73 6.55
N ASP A 98 -23.21 -4.74 5.27
CA ASP A 98 -22.85 -5.77 4.30
C ASP A 98 -21.33 -6.01 4.21
N ASP A 99 -20.91 -7.28 4.12
CA ASP A 99 -19.51 -7.70 3.95
C ASP A 99 -18.83 -7.00 2.78
N TYR A 100 -19.57 -6.69 1.72
CA TYR A 100 -19.06 -5.95 0.55
C TYR A 100 -18.56 -4.56 0.91
N PHE A 101 -19.27 -3.85 1.78
CA PHE A 101 -18.86 -2.52 2.27
C PHE A 101 -17.52 -2.58 2.99
N TYR A 102 -17.39 -3.53 3.93
CA TYR A 102 -16.15 -3.69 4.69
C TYR A 102 -14.96 -4.04 3.82
N ILE A 103 -15.15 -4.96 2.88
CA ILE A 103 -14.09 -5.37 1.93
C ILE A 103 -13.66 -4.18 1.09
N THR A 104 -14.62 -3.38 0.61
CA THR A 104 -14.34 -2.21 -0.23
C THR A 104 -13.61 -1.13 0.56
N LEU A 105 -14.09 -0.80 1.76
CA LEU A 105 -13.47 0.18 2.63
C LEU A 105 -12.04 -0.23 3.04
N TYR A 106 -11.87 -1.50 3.40
CA TYR A 106 -10.56 -2.05 3.70
C TYR A 106 -9.59 -1.88 2.52
N ARG A 107 -10.02 -2.22 1.31
CA ARG A 107 -9.20 -2.08 0.09
C ARG A 107 -8.84 -0.64 -0.21
N VAL A 108 -9.75 0.29 0.00
CA VAL A 108 -9.48 1.73 -0.15
C VAL A 108 -8.38 2.16 0.80
N VAL A 109 -8.48 1.83 2.09
CA VAL A 109 -7.46 2.17 3.09
C VAL A 109 -6.14 1.46 2.79
N GLN A 110 -6.19 0.18 2.43
CA GLN A 110 -5.03 -0.60 2.04
C GLN A 110 -4.25 0.07 0.90
N GLU A 111 -4.93 0.49 -0.15
CA GLU A 111 -4.30 1.15 -1.31
C GLU A 111 -3.70 2.50 -0.93
N CYS A 112 -4.39 3.30 -0.09
CA CYS A 112 -3.83 4.55 0.44
C CYS A 112 -2.51 4.31 1.19
N LEU A 113 -2.48 3.33 2.10
CA LEU A 113 -1.29 3.00 2.89
C LEU A 113 -0.15 2.41 2.04
N LEU A 114 -0.49 1.59 1.03
CA LEU A 114 0.49 1.09 0.07
C LEU A 114 1.10 2.21 -0.78
N ASN A 115 0.33 3.21 -1.15
CA ASN A 115 0.83 4.39 -1.86
C ASN A 115 1.82 5.17 -1.01
N ILE A 116 1.57 5.32 0.28
CA ILE A 116 2.54 5.90 1.23
C ILE A 116 3.82 5.07 1.22
N LYS A 117 3.74 3.74 1.41
CA LYS A 117 4.91 2.85 1.46
C LYS A 117 5.76 2.91 0.20
N LYS A 118 5.10 2.91 -0.98
CA LYS A 118 5.78 2.85 -2.27
C LYS A 118 6.33 4.20 -2.74
N HIS A 119 5.62 5.28 -2.43
CA HIS A 119 5.84 6.53 -3.15
C HIS A 119 6.17 7.73 -2.28
N SER A 120 5.77 7.77 -0.99
CA SER A 120 5.86 9.00 -0.21
C SER A 120 7.26 9.35 0.30
N GLN A 121 8.08 8.35 0.65
CA GLN A 121 9.32 8.55 1.43
C GLN A 121 9.07 9.24 2.78
N ALA A 122 7.87 9.08 3.32
CA ALA A 122 7.48 9.64 4.60
C ALA A 122 8.26 9.05 5.77
N THR A 123 8.27 9.78 6.86
CA THR A 123 8.76 9.34 8.18
C THR A 123 7.65 9.38 9.24
N LYS A 124 6.57 10.12 8.95
CA LYS A 124 5.41 10.25 9.84
C LYS A 124 4.14 9.95 9.09
N ILE A 125 3.23 9.25 9.75
CA ILE A 125 1.91 8.91 9.23
C ILE A 125 0.87 9.18 10.31
N LEU A 126 -0.22 9.83 9.93
CA LEU A 126 -1.42 9.98 10.73
C LEU A 126 -2.50 9.13 10.08
N PHE A 127 -3.15 8.31 10.89
CA PHE A 127 -4.28 7.49 10.49
C PHE A 127 -5.39 7.59 11.53
N HIS A 128 -6.45 8.30 11.21
CA HIS A 128 -7.62 8.44 12.07
C HIS A 128 -8.85 7.88 11.36
N CYS A 129 -9.55 6.96 12.00
CA CYS A 129 -10.81 6.41 11.54
C CYS A 129 -11.86 6.60 12.64
N LYS A 130 -12.79 7.50 12.42
CA LYS A 130 -13.84 7.86 13.36
C LYS A 130 -15.20 7.46 12.83
N LYS A 131 -16.08 7.02 13.74
CA LYS A 131 -17.48 6.77 13.45
C LYS A 131 -18.32 7.84 14.14
N THR A 132 -19.04 8.62 13.36
CA THR A 132 -20.05 9.55 13.85
C THR A 132 -21.44 8.91 13.78
N GLU A 133 -22.48 9.62 14.18
CA GLU A 133 -23.86 9.14 14.04
C GLU A 133 -24.31 9.03 12.58
N GLN A 134 -23.65 9.73 11.65
CA GLN A 134 -24.07 9.85 10.25
C GLN A 134 -23.10 9.20 9.26
N GLN A 135 -21.82 9.11 9.59
CA GLN A 135 -20.78 8.71 8.62
C GLN A 135 -19.53 8.15 9.29
N TYR A 136 -18.76 7.41 8.49
CA TYR A 136 -17.35 7.14 8.76
C TYR A 136 -16.51 8.30 8.24
N GLU A 137 -15.53 8.72 9.03
CA GLU A 137 -14.55 9.74 8.67
C GLU A 137 -13.16 9.13 8.77
N ILE A 138 -12.44 9.06 7.65
CA ILE A 138 -11.09 8.48 7.60
C ILE A 138 -10.14 9.55 7.10
N LEU A 139 -9.17 9.90 7.95
CA LEU A 139 -8.10 10.83 7.63
C LEU A 139 -6.78 10.08 7.57
N ILE A 140 -6.11 10.14 6.43
CA ILE A 140 -4.79 9.57 6.22
C ILE A 140 -3.85 10.69 5.79
N GLN A 141 -2.77 10.89 6.50
CA GLN A 141 -1.79 11.92 6.17
C GLN A 141 -0.37 11.39 6.27
N ASP A 142 0.48 11.75 5.32
CA ASP A 142 1.91 11.52 5.38
C ASP A 142 2.70 12.84 5.23
N ASN A 143 3.92 12.86 5.74
CA ASN A 143 4.84 13.98 5.61
C ASN A 143 5.89 13.75 4.51
N GLY A 144 5.56 12.98 3.49
CA GLY A 144 6.50 12.59 2.45
C GLY A 144 6.75 13.66 1.40
N LYS A 145 7.24 13.23 0.24
CA LYS A 145 7.62 14.15 -0.84
C LYS A 145 6.45 14.86 -1.54
N GLY A 146 5.21 14.36 -1.35
CA GLY A 146 4.06 14.85 -2.08
C GLY A 146 4.15 14.65 -3.61
N PHE A 147 3.17 15.17 -4.33
CA PHE A 147 3.09 15.18 -5.79
C PHE A 147 2.16 16.31 -6.25
N THR A 148 2.20 16.66 -7.54
CA THR A 148 1.21 17.53 -8.17
C THR A 148 0.12 16.69 -8.84
N MET A 149 -1.12 17.21 -8.90
CA MET A 149 -2.22 16.49 -9.56
C MET A 149 -1.93 16.27 -11.06
N GLU A 150 -1.20 17.19 -11.71
CA GLU A 150 -0.75 17.03 -13.10
C GLU A 150 0.22 15.85 -13.27
N GLU A 151 1.17 15.67 -12.32
CA GLU A 151 2.05 14.49 -12.31
C GLU A 151 1.28 13.20 -12.06
N ALA A 152 0.16 13.28 -11.34
CA ALA A 152 -0.72 12.16 -11.10
C ALA A 152 -1.49 11.73 -12.36
N GLU A 153 -1.88 12.68 -13.21
CA GLU A 153 -2.63 12.45 -14.45
C GLU A 153 -1.72 12.00 -15.62
N ASP A 154 -0.52 12.58 -15.75
CA ASP A 154 0.39 12.33 -16.89
C ASP A 154 1.06 10.94 -16.88
N LYS A 155 1.18 10.30 -15.74
CA LYS A 155 1.74 8.94 -15.64
C LYS A 155 0.67 7.87 -15.81
N ALA A 156 0.11 7.75 -17.00
CA ALA A 156 -0.99 6.86 -17.37
C ALA A 156 -0.87 5.37 -16.98
N ASN A 157 0.24 4.94 -16.38
CA ASN A 157 0.47 3.57 -15.92
C ASN A 157 0.77 3.41 -14.43
N SER A 158 0.87 4.48 -13.62
CA SER A 158 1.24 4.35 -12.21
C SER A 158 0.20 4.90 -11.22
N HIS A 159 -0.89 5.52 -11.70
CA HIS A 159 -1.90 6.13 -10.85
C HIS A 159 -3.31 5.53 -10.98
N PHE A 160 -3.41 4.31 -11.53
CA PHE A 160 -4.66 3.53 -11.47
C PHE A 160 -5.19 3.42 -10.02
N GLY A 161 -4.29 3.44 -9.02
CA GLY A 161 -4.66 3.36 -7.62
C GLY A 161 -5.54 4.52 -7.12
N LEU A 162 -5.20 5.77 -7.44
CA LEU A 162 -5.99 6.93 -6.97
C LEU A 162 -7.36 7.00 -7.61
N SER A 163 -7.46 6.73 -8.91
CA SER A 163 -8.75 6.69 -9.63
C SER A 163 -9.64 5.57 -9.09
N LEU A 164 -9.07 4.39 -8.84
CA LEU A 164 -9.81 3.26 -8.25
C LEU A 164 -10.30 3.57 -6.82
N ILE A 165 -9.47 4.25 -6.01
CA ILE A 165 -9.88 4.71 -4.68
C ILE A 165 -11.08 5.66 -4.79
N GLN A 166 -11.02 6.64 -5.70
CA GLN A 166 -12.09 7.60 -5.89
C GLN A 166 -13.40 6.91 -6.35
N GLU A 167 -13.31 6.03 -7.34
CA GLU A 167 -14.45 5.24 -7.82
C GLU A 167 -15.05 4.38 -6.70
N ALA A 168 -14.23 3.68 -5.92
CA ALA A 168 -14.68 2.84 -4.82
C ALA A 168 -15.40 3.66 -3.74
N VAL A 169 -14.89 4.84 -3.40
CA VAL A 169 -15.53 5.73 -2.42
C VAL A 169 -16.86 6.26 -2.94
N VAL A 170 -16.95 6.62 -4.23
CA VAL A 170 -18.21 7.07 -4.86
C VAL A 170 -19.24 5.94 -4.89
N LEU A 171 -18.83 4.69 -5.17
CA LEU A 171 -19.73 3.53 -5.12
C LEU A 171 -20.29 3.26 -3.73
N MET A 172 -19.58 3.68 -2.66
CA MET A 172 -20.07 3.66 -1.29
C MET A 172 -20.86 4.93 -0.90
N ASN A 173 -21.33 5.72 -1.87
CA ASN A 173 -21.99 7.02 -1.66
C ASN A 173 -21.13 8.00 -0.82
N GLY A 174 -19.83 7.79 -0.76
CA GLY A 174 -18.89 8.60 -0.02
C GLY A 174 -18.33 9.77 -0.81
N THR A 175 -17.56 10.59 -0.11
CA THR A 175 -16.76 11.67 -0.68
C THR A 175 -15.31 11.48 -0.32
N ILE A 176 -14.41 11.83 -1.22
CA ILE A 176 -12.97 11.79 -0.98
C ILE A 176 -12.34 13.12 -1.41
N HIS A 177 -11.47 13.64 -0.57
CA HIS A 177 -10.66 14.80 -0.89
C HIS A 177 -9.19 14.44 -0.76
N ILE A 178 -8.42 14.63 -1.83
CA ILE A 178 -6.97 14.37 -1.88
C ILE A 178 -6.26 15.69 -2.06
N SER A 179 -5.37 16.03 -1.14
CA SER A 179 -4.51 17.21 -1.20
C SER A 179 -3.07 16.77 -1.06
N SER A 180 -2.22 17.16 -2.01
CA SER A 180 -0.79 16.87 -1.97
C SER A 180 0.01 18.10 -2.38
N VAL A 181 1.09 18.33 -1.66
CA VAL A 181 2.01 19.44 -1.91
C VAL A 181 3.44 18.91 -1.92
N ILE A 182 4.18 19.24 -2.97
CA ILE A 182 5.58 18.81 -3.09
C ILE A 182 6.40 19.26 -1.86
N GLY A 183 7.07 18.30 -1.22
CA GLY A 183 7.88 18.50 -0.02
C GLY A 183 7.08 18.63 1.29
N GLN A 184 5.75 18.53 1.27
CA GLN A 184 4.90 18.61 2.47
C GLN A 184 4.09 17.33 2.73
N GLY A 185 4.03 16.43 1.75
CA GLY A 185 3.31 15.16 1.85
C GLY A 185 1.92 15.18 1.25
N THR A 186 1.11 14.19 1.64
CA THR A 186 -0.24 13.98 1.10
C THR A 186 -1.24 13.82 2.23
N THR A 187 -2.44 14.37 2.03
CA THR A 187 -3.60 14.21 2.91
C THR A 187 -4.76 13.65 2.12
N ILE A 188 -5.38 12.61 2.63
CA ILE A 188 -6.57 11.96 2.07
C ILE A 188 -7.66 12.01 3.15
N ASP A 189 -8.77 12.68 2.86
CA ASP A 189 -9.96 12.77 3.72
C ASP A 189 -11.11 12.05 3.03
N ILE A 190 -11.64 11.00 3.68
CA ILE A 190 -12.72 10.16 3.16
C ILE A 190 -13.88 10.21 4.13
N LYS A 191 -15.09 10.47 3.61
CA LYS A 191 -16.34 10.44 4.38
C LYS A 191 -17.33 9.52 3.70
N ILE A 192 -17.87 8.56 4.44
CA ILE A 192 -18.79 7.56 3.91
C ILE A 192 -20.03 7.50 4.80
N PRO A 193 -21.24 7.78 4.26
CA PRO A 193 -22.48 7.73 5.02
C PRO A 193 -22.76 6.34 5.61
N LEU A 194 -23.35 6.30 6.81
CA LEU A 194 -23.78 5.05 7.45
C LEU A 194 -25.05 4.48 6.82
N ASP A 195 -25.90 5.34 6.24
CA ASP A 195 -27.12 4.93 5.57
C ASP A 195 -26.83 4.48 4.13
N LEU A 196 -26.40 3.23 4.01
CA LEU A 196 -26.17 2.59 2.71
C LEU A 196 -27.48 1.96 2.22
N HIS A 197 -28.34 2.74 1.63
CA HIS A 197 -29.38 2.21 0.74
C HIS A 197 -28.70 1.96 -0.62
N PHE A 198 -28.25 0.74 -0.86
CA PHE A 198 -27.90 0.28 -2.20
C PHE A 198 -29.19 0.27 -3.04
N SER A 199 -29.32 1.19 -3.97
CA SER A 199 -30.39 1.21 -4.96
C SER A 199 -30.10 0.27 -6.12
#